data_09f678ced368c235f870c13d3f73a203
#
_entry.id   09f678ced368c235f870c13d3f73a203
#
_cell.length_a   1.000
_cell.length_b   1.000
_cell.length_c   1.000
_cell.angle_alpha   90.00
_cell.angle_beta   90.00
_cell.angle_gamma   90.00
#
_symmetry.space_group_name_H-M   'P 1'
#
loop_
_entity.id
_entity.type
_entity.pdbx_description
1 polymer ?
#
loop_
_entity_poly.entity_id
_entity_poly.type
_entity_poly.pdbx_seq_one_letter_code
_entity_poly.pdbx_strand_id
1 'polypeptide(L)'
;MKHVRGRVWRAGKPQEDFEFSSISDYLVEKDTLVWADIYDPDHAALKELAAELGLNDWAVEDAVADAERTKATVYKTHTFFTVYAVTSVDDVDDENTQSRLTTHRISGFVLPQALITVRLSPDFDIDAISQRFDELGGQQYGVGSLVHGLLDVVVDGHFVAVQCLDDAIESIEDDLFADINPKAGLQRKTFRLRKDLVELRRIVLPMREVVNAIQHRRLDAKTAPELDPLYADLYDHVLRASEWTESLRDMVTTVFETNLSLQDARLNTVMKKLTG
;
A
#
# COMPACT_ATOMS: atom_id res chain seq x y z
N MET A 1 -11.68 19.96 -11.69
CA MET A 1 -11.13 19.26 -10.52
C MET A 1 -10.32 20.21 -9.70
N LYS A 2 -10.49 20.25 -8.37
CA LYS A 2 -9.78 21.21 -7.50
C LYS A 2 -8.42 20.72 -7.03
N HIS A 3 -8.18 19.41 -7.04
CA HIS A 3 -7.01 18.81 -6.41
C HIS A 3 -6.32 17.85 -7.37
N VAL A 4 -5.58 18.43 -8.31
CA VAL A 4 -4.78 17.69 -9.30
C VAL A 4 -3.36 18.21 -9.26
N ARG A 5 -2.41 17.28 -9.16
CA ARG A 5 -0.99 17.51 -9.42
C ARG A 5 -0.61 16.74 -10.67
N GLY A 6 0.35 17.22 -11.42
CA GLY A 6 0.81 16.50 -12.59
C GLY A 6 2.23 16.85 -12.98
N ARG A 7 2.82 15.92 -13.69
CA ARG A 7 4.15 16.07 -14.32
C ARG A 7 4.10 15.54 -15.74
N VAL A 8 4.73 16.23 -16.64
CA VAL A 8 4.89 15.83 -18.04
C VAL A 8 6.37 15.79 -18.37
N TRP A 9 6.78 14.77 -19.09
CA TRP A 9 8.13 14.66 -19.65
C TRP A 9 8.01 14.53 -21.16
N ARG A 10 8.77 15.33 -21.91
CA ARG A 10 8.88 15.23 -23.37
C ARG A 10 10.31 14.89 -23.74
N ALA A 11 10.50 13.82 -24.49
CA ALA A 11 11.81 13.28 -24.82
C ALA A 11 12.72 13.14 -23.58
N GLY A 12 12.16 12.60 -22.49
CA GLY A 12 12.86 12.38 -21.22
C GLY A 12 13.17 13.64 -20.39
N LYS A 13 12.68 14.83 -20.78
CA LYS A 13 12.89 16.06 -20.03
C LYS A 13 11.62 16.54 -19.36
N PRO A 14 11.65 16.86 -18.05
CA PRO A 14 10.50 17.39 -17.36
C PRO A 14 10.08 18.74 -17.95
N GLN A 15 8.76 18.95 -17.98
CA GLN A 15 8.13 20.20 -18.42
C GLN A 15 7.47 20.87 -17.21
N GLU A 16 7.41 22.20 -17.23
CA GLU A 16 6.76 22.97 -16.15
C GLU A 16 5.27 23.26 -16.42
N ASP A 17 4.79 22.96 -17.63
CA ASP A 17 3.48 23.35 -18.17
C ASP A 17 2.45 22.20 -18.13
N PHE A 18 2.30 21.51 -17.00
CA PHE A 18 1.25 20.53 -16.87
C PHE A 18 -0.13 21.18 -16.77
N GLU A 19 -1.01 20.85 -17.72
CA GLU A 19 -2.42 21.22 -17.69
C GLU A 19 -3.30 19.96 -17.70
N PHE A 20 -4.16 19.83 -16.70
CA PHE A 20 -5.04 18.66 -16.57
C PHE A 20 -5.99 18.48 -17.76
N SER A 21 -6.51 19.59 -18.29
CA SER A 21 -7.39 19.59 -19.46
C SER A 21 -6.72 19.14 -20.76
N SER A 22 -5.40 19.05 -20.77
CA SER A 22 -4.59 18.66 -21.94
C SER A 22 -4.06 17.22 -21.85
N ILE A 23 -4.53 16.42 -20.88
CA ILE A 23 -4.02 15.04 -20.70
C ILE A 23 -4.17 14.21 -21.98
N SER A 24 -5.33 14.26 -22.64
CA SER A 24 -5.57 13.54 -23.90
C SER A 24 -4.65 14.00 -25.02
N ASP A 25 -4.33 15.29 -25.09
CA ASP A 25 -3.40 15.84 -26.08
C ASP A 25 -1.98 15.30 -25.87
N TYR A 26 -1.53 15.23 -24.58
CA TYR A 26 -0.23 14.65 -24.26
C TYR A 26 -0.11 13.18 -24.67
N LEU A 27 -1.20 12.41 -24.62
CA LEU A 27 -1.18 10.99 -24.98
C LEU A 27 -1.04 10.70 -26.47
N VAL A 28 -1.32 11.67 -27.33
CA VAL A 28 -1.09 11.55 -28.78
C VAL A 28 0.28 12.06 -29.21
N GLU A 29 0.98 12.79 -28.35
CA GLU A 29 2.35 13.26 -28.59
C GLU A 29 3.34 12.10 -28.48
N LYS A 30 4.28 11.98 -29.42
CA LYS A 30 5.35 10.99 -29.33
C LYS A 30 6.34 11.34 -28.24
N ASP A 31 6.90 10.31 -27.60
CA ASP A 31 7.94 10.46 -26.56
C ASP A 31 7.52 11.34 -25.37
N THR A 32 6.21 11.33 -25.06
CA THR A 32 5.64 12.03 -23.92
C THR A 32 5.24 11.03 -22.86
N LEU A 33 5.59 11.30 -21.60
CA LEU A 33 5.16 10.60 -20.42
C LEU A 33 4.39 11.56 -19.52
N VAL A 34 3.26 11.12 -19.01
CA VAL A 34 2.41 11.93 -18.12
C VAL A 34 2.17 11.18 -16.80
N TRP A 35 2.26 11.89 -15.72
CA TRP A 35 1.70 11.46 -14.44
C TRP A 35 0.74 12.50 -13.91
N ALA A 36 -0.51 12.11 -13.69
CA ALA A 36 -1.53 12.92 -13.05
C ALA A 36 -1.96 12.25 -11.75
N ASP A 37 -1.83 12.97 -10.64
CA ASP A 37 -2.31 12.56 -9.32
C ASP A 37 -3.53 13.38 -8.94
N ILE A 38 -4.65 12.69 -8.71
CA ILE A 38 -5.94 13.26 -8.39
C ILE A 38 -6.29 12.84 -6.97
N TYR A 39 -6.51 13.78 -6.07
CA TYR A 39 -7.01 13.45 -4.74
C TYR A 39 -8.34 14.15 -4.47
N ASP A 40 -9.19 13.49 -3.66
CA ASP A 40 -10.57 13.91 -3.38
C ASP A 40 -11.32 14.27 -4.69
N PRO A 41 -11.44 13.30 -5.64
CA PRO A 41 -11.96 13.58 -6.97
C PRO A 41 -13.43 13.96 -6.95
N ASP A 42 -13.80 14.96 -7.73
CA ASP A 42 -15.18 15.12 -8.16
C ASP A 42 -15.56 13.96 -9.09
N HIS A 43 -16.57 13.18 -8.71
CA HIS A 43 -16.99 11.99 -9.44
C HIS A 43 -17.39 12.28 -10.90
N ALA A 44 -18.06 13.41 -11.14
CA ALA A 44 -18.48 13.81 -12.50
C ALA A 44 -17.26 14.11 -13.38
N ALA A 45 -16.31 14.90 -12.85
CA ALA A 45 -15.08 15.23 -13.57
C ALA A 45 -14.17 14.01 -13.80
N LEU A 46 -14.14 13.04 -12.88
CA LEU A 46 -13.42 11.80 -13.10
C LEU A 46 -14.06 10.95 -14.21
N LYS A 47 -15.41 10.93 -14.30
CA LYS A 47 -16.13 10.26 -15.39
C LYS A 47 -15.87 10.91 -16.75
N GLU A 48 -15.83 12.23 -16.82
CA GLU A 48 -15.47 12.94 -18.07
C GLU A 48 -14.08 12.56 -18.54
N LEU A 49 -13.10 12.62 -17.66
CA LEU A 49 -11.73 12.20 -17.97
C LEU A 49 -11.67 10.73 -18.40
N ALA A 50 -12.40 9.86 -17.72
CA ALA A 50 -12.46 8.44 -18.06
C ALA A 50 -13.04 8.18 -19.45
N ALA A 51 -14.10 8.89 -19.82
CA ALA A 51 -14.69 8.81 -21.16
C ALA A 51 -13.70 9.30 -22.24
N GLU A 52 -12.99 10.40 -21.97
CA GLU A 52 -11.98 10.96 -22.87
C GLU A 52 -10.80 10.01 -23.10
N LEU A 53 -10.34 9.34 -22.04
CA LEU A 53 -9.18 8.44 -22.09
C LEU A 53 -9.56 6.98 -22.41
N GLY A 54 -10.85 6.66 -22.55
CA GLY A 54 -11.32 5.31 -22.79
C GLY A 54 -11.07 4.34 -21.63
N LEU A 55 -11.16 4.85 -20.40
CA LEU A 55 -11.05 4.03 -19.21
C LEU A 55 -12.33 3.22 -18.97
N ASN A 56 -12.20 2.07 -18.34
CA ASN A 56 -13.32 1.19 -18.04
C ASN A 56 -14.16 1.76 -16.88
N ASP A 57 -15.49 1.80 -17.05
CA ASP A 57 -16.42 2.38 -16.07
C ASP A 57 -16.34 1.69 -14.69
N TRP A 58 -16.21 0.36 -14.65
CA TRP A 58 -16.06 -0.38 -13.40
C TRP A 58 -14.77 -0.02 -12.65
N ALA A 59 -13.67 0.19 -13.39
CA ALA A 59 -12.41 0.62 -12.80
C ALA A 59 -12.52 2.05 -12.22
N VAL A 60 -13.29 2.92 -12.86
CA VAL A 60 -13.57 4.28 -12.38
C VAL A 60 -14.43 4.26 -11.11
N GLU A 61 -15.45 3.41 -11.06
CA GLU A 61 -16.26 3.20 -9.86
C GLU A 61 -15.42 2.66 -8.71
N ASP A 62 -14.59 1.65 -8.96
CA ASP A 62 -13.68 1.08 -7.96
C ASP A 62 -12.68 2.11 -7.41
N ALA A 63 -12.20 3.03 -8.25
CA ALA A 63 -11.24 4.06 -7.82
C ALA A 63 -11.80 5.03 -6.77
N VAL A 64 -13.12 5.24 -6.76
CA VAL A 64 -13.82 6.16 -5.83
C VAL A 64 -14.74 5.46 -4.83
N ALA A 65 -14.88 4.14 -4.89
CA ALA A 65 -15.68 3.38 -3.94
C ALA A 65 -15.17 3.56 -2.50
N ASP A 66 -16.05 3.50 -1.50
CA ASP A 66 -15.66 3.66 -0.08
C ASP A 66 -14.68 2.58 0.40
N ALA A 67 -14.83 1.36 -0.12
CA ALA A 67 -13.97 0.24 0.21
C ALA A 67 -13.62 -0.57 -1.05
N GLU A 68 -12.35 -0.83 -1.25
CA GLU A 68 -11.84 -1.68 -2.32
C GLU A 68 -10.67 -2.53 -1.81
N ARG A 69 -10.45 -3.69 -2.39
CA ARG A 69 -9.33 -4.57 -2.03
C ARG A 69 -8.09 -4.26 -2.87
N THR A 70 -6.93 -4.66 -2.40
CA THR A 70 -5.71 -4.70 -3.21
C THR A 70 -5.93 -5.64 -4.39
N LYS A 71 -5.80 -5.13 -5.62
CA LYS A 71 -6.01 -5.89 -6.87
C LYS A 71 -5.37 -5.20 -8.06
N ALA A 72 -5.21 -5.95 -9.15
CA ALA A 72 -4.97 -5.40 -10.48
C ALA A 72 -5.87 -6.09 -11.50
N THR A 73 -6.35 -5.33 -12.48
CA THR A 73 -7.19 -5.81 -13.58
C THR A 73 -6.66 -5.27 -14.89
N VAL A 74 -6.35 -6.17 -15.83
CA VAL A 74 -5.86 -5.81 -17.16
C VAL A 74 -7.03 -5.66 -18.11
N TYR A 75 -7.20 -4.44 -18.64
CA TYR A 75 -8.15 -4.12 -19.70
C TYR A 75 -7.43 -4.02 -21.06
N LYS A 76 -8.19 -3.90 -22.11
CA LYS A 76 -7.63 -3.81 -23.47
C LYS A 76 -6.75 -2.56 -23.66
N THR A 77 -7.19 -1.42 -23.10
CA THR A 77 -6.56 -0.09 -23.28
C THR A 77 -5.62 0.29 -22.14
N HIS A 78 -5.84 -0.24 -20.93
CA HIS A 78 -5.11 0.13 -19.72
C HIS A 78 -5.07 -1.01 -18.73
N THR A 79 -4.22 -0.87 -17.71
CA THR A 79 -4.26 -1.69 -16.49
C THR A 79 -4.74 -0.83 -15.34
N PHE A 80 -5.72 -1.31 -14.60
CA PHE A 80 -6.18 -0.70 -13.35
C PHE A 80 -5.61 -1.48 -12.17
N PHE A 81 -5.18 -0.77 -11.14
CA PHE A 81 -4.79 -1.39 -9.87
C PHE A 81 -5.27 -0.57 -8.67
N THR A 82 -5.46 -1.24 -7.55
CA THR A 82 -5.65 -0.61 -6.24
C THR A 82 -4.63 -1.21 -5.28
N VAL A 83 -3.87 -0.35 -4.62
CA VAL A 83 -2.89 -0.69 -3.59
C VAL A 83 -3.06 0.22 -2.38
N TYR A 84 -2.49 -0.17 -1.26
CA TYR A 84 -2.49 0.63 -0.04
C TYR A 84 -1.07 0.89 0.42
N ALA A 85 -0.67 2.14 0.46
CA ALA A 85 0.48 2.53 1.24
C ALA A 85 0.13 2.48 2.74
N VAL A 86 1.09 2.10 3.56
CA VAL A 86 0.90 1.97 5.00
C VAL A 86 1.96 2.81 5.71
N THR A 87 1.52 3.59 6.69
CA THR A 87 2.39 4.35 7.59
C THR A 87 2.16 3.92 9.02
N SER A 88 3.22 3.88 9.83
CA SER A 88 3.13 3.63 11.26
C SER A 88 2.86 4.93 12.02
N VAL A 89 2.14 4.83 13.14
CA VAL A 89 1.91 5.94 14.07
C VAL A 89 2.93 5.84 15.19
N ASP A 90 3.76 6.87 15.38
CA ASP A 90 4.87 6.86 16.34
C ASP A 90 4.41 6.89 17.81
N ASP A 91 3.21 7.36 18.10
CA ASP A 91 2.71 7.55 19.47
C ASP A 91 1.70 6.47 19.86
N VAL A 92 2.22 5.31 20.25
CA VAL A 92 1.46 4.09 20.50
C VAL A 92 0.98 3.95 21.94
N ASP A 93 1.50 4.74 22.87
CA ASP A 93 1.18 4.67 24.31
C ASP A 93 -0.09 5.44 24.69
N ASP A 94 -0.70 6.18 23.77
CA ASP A 94 -1.99 6.81 24.02
C ASP A 94 -3.09 5.72 24.04
N GLU A 95 -3.80 5.63 25.19
CA GLU A 95 -4.94 4.71 25.36
C GLU A 95 -6.05 4.91 24.33
N ASN A 96 -6.08 6.06 23.66
CA ASN A 96 -7.05 6.42 22.62
C ASN A 96 -6.64 5.98 21.20
N THR A 97 -5.40 5.63 20.94
CA THR A 97 -4.96 5.18 19.62
C THR A 97 -5.58 3.84 19.25
N GLN A 98 -6.42 3.81 18.23
CA GLN A 98 -7.16 2.61 17.81
C GLN A 98 -6.33 1.63 17.00
N SER A 99 -5.35 2.09 16.23
CA SER A 99 -4.47 1.30 15.36
C SER A 99 -3.07 1.90 15.34
N ARG A 100 -2.06 1.03 15.18
CA ARG A 100 -0.65 1.42 14.97
C ARG A 100 -0.36 1.80 13.53
N LEU A 101 -1.24 1.44 12.63
CA LEU A 101 -1.09 1.60 11.19
C LEU A 101 -2.15 2.55 10.64
N THR A 102 -1.73 3.39 9.71
CA THR A 102 -2.62 4.18 8.88
C THR A 102 -2.48 3.72 7.43
N THR A 103 -3.59 3.51 6.77
CA THR A 103 -3.63 3.00 5.40
C THR A 103 -4.06 4.10 4.43
N HIS A 104 -3.37 4.21 3.30
CA HIS A 104 -3.63 5.21 2.27
C HIS A 104 -3.87 4.51 0.94
N ARG A 105 -5.12 4.50 0.49
CA ARG A 105 -5.47 3.87 -0.78
C ARG A 105 -4.98 4.70 -1.96
N ILE A 106 -4.36 4.01 -2.92
CA ILE A 106 -3.93 4.56 -4.20
C ILE A 106 -4.51 3.66 -5.28
N SER A 107 -5.39 4.20 -6.10
CA SER A 107 -5.86 3.55 -7.32
C SER A 107 -5.09 4.11 -8.51
N GLY A 108 -4.69 3.28 -9.46
CA GLY A 108 -3.89 3.69 -10.59
C GLY A 108 -4.41 3.15 -11.91
N PHE A 109 -4.44 4.01 -12.93
CA PHE A 109 -4.70 3.64 -14.32
C PHE A 109 -3.40 3.78 -15.10
N VAL A 110 -2.88 2.66 -15.59
CA VAL A 110 -1.65 2.60 -16.38
C VAL A 110 -2.01 2.53 -17.85
N LEU A 111 -1.75 3.62 -18.57
CA LEU A 111 -1.87 3.72 -20.03
C LEU A 111 -0.48 3.62 -20.65
N PRO A 112 -0.35 3.46 -21.98
CA PRO A 112 0.96 3.32 -22.62
C PRO A 112 1.95 4.47 -22.32
N GLN A 113 1.45 5.69 -22.12
CA GLN A 113 2.26 6.89 -21.91
C GLN A 113 1.82 7.70 -20.69
N ALA A 114 0.92 7.14 -19.85
CA ALA A 114 0.47 7.85 -18.66
C ALA A 114 0.22 6.92 -17.47
N LEU A 115 0.46 7.47 -16.29
CA LEU A 115 -0.05 6.97 -15.03
C LEU A 115 -1.02 8.00 -14.47
N ILE A 116 -2.24 7.58 -14.17
CA ILE A 116 -3.22 8.41 -13.45
C ILE A 116 -3.45 7.76 -12.11
N THR A 117 -3.10 8.46 -11.04
CA THR A 117 -3.37 8.01 -9.66
C THR A 117 -4.57 8.75 -9.10
N VAL A 118 -5.41 8.02 -8.38
CA VAL A 118 -6.59 8.53 -7.69
C VAL A 118 -6.48 8.17 -6.22
N ARG A 119 -6.56 9.15 -5.35
CA ARG A 119 -6.54 9.01 -3.90
C ARG A 119 -7.76 9.67 -3.28
N LEU A 120 -8.27 9.11 -2.20
CA LEU A 120 -9.43 9.70 -1.48
C LEU A 120 -8.99 10.69 -0.40
N SER A 121 -7.72 10.65 0.03
CA SER A 121 -7.14 11.52 1.05
C SER A 121 -5.80 12.10 0.57
N PRO A 122 -5.46 13.33 0.95
CA PRO A 122 -4.17 13.96 0.65
C PRO A 122 -3.01 13.45 1.52
N ASP A 123 -3.27 12.68 2.57
CA ASP A 123 -2.36 12.44 3.69
C ASP A 123 -1.13 11.59 3.34
N PHE A 124 -1.09 10.95 2.18
CA PHE A 124 0.07 10.21 1.71
C PHE A 124 1.04 11.14 0.98
N ASP A 125 2.33 11.07 1.32
CA ASP A 125 3.39 11.80 0.62
C ASP A 125 3.64 11.22 -0.77
N ILE A 126 2.96 11.79 -1.76
CA ILE A 126 3.09 11.40 -3.16
C ILE A 126 4.43 11.83 -3.78
N ASP A 127 5.13 12.77 -3.17
CA ASP A 127 6.41 13.29 -3.68
C ASP A 127 7.52 12.24 -3.53
N ALA A 128 7.39 11.30 -2.58
CA ALA A 128 8.29 10.15 -2.46
C ALA A 128 8.36 9.30 -3.74
N ILE A 129 7.22 9.17 -4.45
CA ILE A 129 7.16 8.45 -5.73
C ILE A 129 7.94 9.22 -6.81
N SER A 130 7.79 10.55 -6.85
CA SER A 130 8.55 11.40 -7.77
C SER A 130 10.05 11.28 -7.56
N GLN A 131 10.47 11.30 -6.30
CA GLN A 131 11.87 11.15 -5.93
C GLN A 131 12.41 9.79 -6.36
N ARG A 132 11.71 8.70 -6.06
CA ARG A 132 12.11 7.35 -6.47
C ARG A 132 12.21 7.21 -7.99
N PHE A 133 11.27 7.78 -8.74
CA PHE A 133 11.30 7.80 -10.20
C PHE A 133 12.52 8.58 -10.74
N ASP A 134 12.83 9.74 -10.16
CA ASP A 134 13.97 10.57 -10.57
C ASP A 134 15.32 9.87 -10.25
N GLU A 135 15.45 9.21 -9.09
CA GLU A 135 16.62 8.43 -8.67
C GLU A 135 16.92 7.26 -9.62
N LEU A 136 15.90 6.62 -10.16
CA LEU A 136 16.02 5.54 -11.15
C LEU A 136 16.39 6.04 -12.55
N GLY A 137 16.44 7.35 -12.79
CA GLY A 137 16.53 7.90 -14.14
C GLY A 137 15.35 7.50 -15.02
N GLY A 138 14.17 7.37 -14.39
CA GLY A 138 12.98 6.70 -14.93
C GLY A 138 12.42 7.31 -16.22
N GLN A 139 12.74 8.58 -16.50
CA GLN A 139 12.23 9.30 -17.68
C GLN A 139 12.53 8.59 -19.01
N GLN A 140 13.62 7.84 -19.09
CA GLN A 140 14.01 7.11 -20.28
C GLN A 140 13.31 5.75 -20.47
N TYR A 141 12.65 5.26 -19.42
CA TYR A 141 12.01 3.93 -19.44
C TYR A 141 10.48 3.98 -19.48
N GLY A 142 9.91 5.18 -19.57
CA GLY A 142 8.47 5.40 -19.75
C GLY A 142 7.64 5.06 -18.51
N VAL A 143 6.35 4.80 -18.72
CA VAL A 143 5.37 4.59 -17.66
C VAL A 143 5.72 3.42 -16.72
N GLY A 144 6.40 2.40 -17.23
CA GLY A 144 6.78 1.23 -16.43
C GLY A 144 7.68 1.59 -15.24
N SER A 145 8.61 2.54 -15.41
CA SER A 145 9.47 3.01 -14.31
C SER A 145 8.71 3.84 -13.29
N LEU A 146 7.71 4.61 -13.72
CA LEU A 146 6.87 5.39 -12.83
C LEU A 146 5.98 4.49 -11.97
N VAL A 147 5.39 3.45 -12.56
CA VAL A 147 4.62 2.43 -11.84
C VAL A 147 5.52 1.64 -10.88
N HIS A 148 6.75 1.29 -11.32
CA HIS A 148 7.73 0.64 -10.45
C HIS A 148 8.01 1.51 -9.22
N GLY A 149 8.35 2.79 -9.41
CA GLY A 149 8.64 3.70 -8.31
C GLY A 149 7.48 3.84 -7.31
N LEU A 150 6.23 3.87 -7.80
CA LEU A 150 5.05 3.87 -6.95
C LEU A 150 4.94 2.58 -6.11
N LEU A 151 5.05 1.44 -6.75
CA LEU A 151 4.91 0.14 -6.07
C LEU A 151 6.05 -0.11 -5.09
N ASP A 152 7.26 0.31 -5.42
CA ASP A 152 8.44 0.19 -4.58
C ASP A 152 8.29 1.01 -3.28
N VAL A 153 7.86 2.27 -3.37
CA VAL A 153 7.53 3.09 -2.20
C VAL A 153 6.43 2.47 -1.34
N VAL A 154 5.40 1.90 -1.96
CA VAL A 154 4.31 1.21 -1.24
C VAL A 154 4.83 -0.03 -0.51
N VAL A 155 5.67 -0.83 -1.14
CA VAL A 155 6.24 -2.06 -0.55
C VAL A 155 7.24 -1.73 0.56
N ASP A 156 8.05 -0.69 0.42
CA ASP A 156 8.91 -0.18 1.50
C ASP A 156 8.08 0.15 2.75
N GLY A 157 6.94 0.83 2.57
CA GLY A 157 5.99 1.11 3.65
C GLY A 157 5.42 -0.17 4.31
N HIS A 158 5.20 -1.22 3.53
CA HIS A 158 4.77 -2.52 4.07
C HIS A 158 5.84 -3.14 4.97
N PHE A 159 7.12 -3.08 4.61
CA PHE A 159 8.21 -3.55 5.47
C PHE A 159 8.26 -2.79 6.79
N VAL A 160 8.15 -1.47 6.76
CA VAL A 160 8.10 -0.64 7.98
C VAL A 160 6.91 -1.03 8.86
N ALA A 161 5.74 -1.28 8.26
CA ALA A 161 4.56 -1.71 8.99
C ALA A 161 4.72 -3.10 9.62
N VAL A 162 5.30 -4.05 8.88
CA VAL A 162 5.58 -5.40 9.39
C VAL A 162 6.55 -5.32 10.58
N GLN A 163 7.63 -4.53 10.48
CA GLN A 163 8.58 -4.32 11.56
C GLN A 163 7.91 -3.70 12.80
N CYS A 164 7.07 -2.69 12.61
CA CYS A 164 6.32 -2.07 13.71
C CYS A 164 5.43 -3.09 14.46
N LEU A 165 4.80 -4.02 13.75
CA LEU A 165 4.00 -5.08 14.38
C LEU A 165 4.85 -6.15 15.05
N ASP A 166 6.02 -6.47 14.50
CA ASP A 166 6.98 -7.40 15.09
C ASP A 166 7.50 -6.87 16.44
N ASP A 167 7.95 -5.63 16.48
CA ASP A 167 8.38 -4.94 17.71
C ASP A 167 7.23 -4.92 18.75
N ALA A 168 6.00 -4.76 18.30
CA ALA A 168 4.83 -4.80 19.18
C ALA A 168 4.55 -6.19 19.76
N ILE A 169 4.82 -7.26 19.01
CA ILE A 169 4.73 -8.64 19.50
C ILE A 169 5.76 -8.86 20.59
N GLU A 170 7.03 -8.52 20.34
CA GLU A 170 8.11 -8.64 21.34
C GLU A 170 7.77 -7.90 22.64
N SER A 171 7.27 -6.67 22.54
CA SER A 171 6.84 -5.89 23.72
C SER A 171 5.72 -6.58 24.51
N ILE A 172 4.79 -7.26 23.84
CA ILE A 172 3.72 -8.00 24.51
C ILE A 172 4.26 -9.28 25.14
N GLU A 173 5.20 -9.98 24.51
CA GLU A 173 5.86 -11.16 25.07
C GLU A 173 6.62 -10.79 26.34
N ASP A 174 7.36 -9.72 26.36
CA ASP A 174 8.06 -9.22 27.56
C ASP A 174 7.08 -8.90 28.70
N ASP A 175 5.97 -8.24 28.39
CA ASP A 175 4.91 -7.94 29.38
C ASP A 175 4.23 -9.21 29.93
N LEU A 176 4.12 -10.30 29.14
CA LEU A 176 3.53 -11.58 29.56
C LEU A 176 4.41 -12.33 30.58
N PHE A 177 5.71 -12.30 30.38
CA PHE A 177 6.70 -13.04 31.20
C PHE A 177 7.26 -12.20 32.35
N ALA A 178 6.89 -10.93 32.47
CA ALA A 178 7.26 -10.14 33.63
C ALA A 178 6.66 -10.70 34.93
N ASP A 179 7.49 -10.87 35.96
CA ASP A 179 7.11 -11.44 37.26
C ASP A 179 6.12 -10.58 38.07
N ILE A 180 5.90 -9.37 37.65
CA ILE A 180 5.05 -8.36 38.30
C ILE A 180 3.71 -8.30 37.56
N ASN A 181 2.60 -8.33 38.29
CA ASN A 181 1.20 -8.25 37.83
C ASN A 181 1.03 -7.77 36.38
N PRO A 182 0.31 -8.49 35.52
CA PRO A 182 0.13 -8.09 34.12
C PRO A 182 -0.34 -6.65 34.10
N LYS A 183 0.39 -5.81 33.34
CA LYS A 183 0.03 -4.40 33.17
C LYS A 183 -1.43 -4.31 32.73
N ALA A 184 -2.20 -3.45 33.35
CA ALA A 184 -3.56 -3.19 32.93
C ALA A 184 -3.54 -2.81 31.43
N GLY A 185 -4.35 -3.49 30.61
CA GLY A 185 -4.43 -3.21 29.19
C GLY A 185 -3.73 -4.21 28.25
N LEU A 186 -2.99 -5.21 28.77
CA LEU A 186 -2.33 -6.22 27.94
C LEU A 186 -3.30 -6.91 26.97
N GLN A 187 -4.51 -7.28 27.43
CA GLN A 187 -5.54 -7.85 26.57
C GLN A 187 -5.94 -6.91 25.43
N ARG A 188 -6.07 -5.62 25.73
CA ARG A 188 -6.41 -4.60 24.73
C ARG A 188 -5.29 -4.44 23.72
N LYS A 189 -4.02 -4.41 24.16
CA LYS A 189 -2.84 -4.34 23.28
C LYS A 189 -2.80 -5.54 22.35
N THR A 190 -2.99 -6.75 22.85
CA THR A 190 -3.00 -7.99 22.05
C THR A 190 -4.15 -7.99 21.03
N PHE A 191 -5.33 -7.53 21.42
CA PHE A 191 -6.48 -7.43 20.51
C PHE A 191 -6.25 -6.42 19.39
N ARG A 192 -5.68 -5.25 19.70
CA ARG A 192 -5.31 -4.23 18.71
C ARG A 192 -4.31 -4.80 17.70
N LEU A 193 -3.24 -5.39 18.21
CA LEU A 193 -2.20 -6.00 17.37
C LEU A 193 -2.78 -7.03 16.41
N ARG A 194 -3.68 -7.88 16.88
CA ARG A 194 -4.36 -8.86 16.02
C ARG A 194 -5.19 -8.16 14.93
N LYS A 195 -5.89 -7.07 15.26
CA LYS A 195 -6.68 -6.31 14.30
C LYS A 195 -5.78 -5.67 13.23
N ASP A 196 -4.70 -5.02 13.64
CA ASP A 196 -3.74 -4.37 12.76
C ASP A 196 -3.10 -5.40 11.82
N LEU A 197 -2.75 -6.58 12.33
CA LEU A 197 -2.18 -7.64 11.52
C LEU A 197 -3.18 -8.20 10.49
N VAL A 198 -4.45 -8.36 10.85
CA VAL A 198 -5.51 -8.79 9.90
C VAL A 198 -5.68 -7.78 8.78
N GLU A 199 -5.62 -6.49 9.10
CA GLU A 199 -5.68 -5.41 8.11
C GLU A 199 -4.46 -5.43 7.19
N LEU A 200 -3.25 -5.48 7.77
CA LEU A 200 -2.00 -5.53 7.01
C LEU A 200 -1.95 -6.74 6.06
N ARG A 201 -2.39 -7.92 6.51
CA ARG A 201 -2.46 -9.11 5.65
C ARG A 201 -3.34 -8.92 4.41
N ARG A 202 -4.49 -8.26 4.56
CA ARG A 202 -5.39 -7.97 3.43
C ARG A 202 -4.77 -7.04 2.40
N ILE A 203 -3.81 -6.24 2.82
CA ILE A 203 -3.09 -5.28 1.98
C ILE A 203 -1.89 -5.95 1.31
N VAL A 204 -1.06 -6.64 2.09
CA VAL A 204 0.25 -7.16 1.66
C VAL A 204 0.12 -8.41 0.81
N LEU A 205 -0.71 -9.39 1.20
CA LEU A 205 -0.73 -10.69 0.52
C LEU A 205 -1.13 -10.61 -0.97
N PRO A 206 -2.09 -9.77 -1.39
CA PRO A 206 -2.44 -9.68 -2.80
C PRO A 206 -1.45 -8.88 -3.65
N MET A 207 -0.45 -8.22 -3.06
CA MET A 207 0.52 -7.40 -3.81
C MET A 207 1.29 -8.20 -4.86
N ARG A 208 1.59 -9.47 -4.62
CA ARG A 208 2.25 -10.33 -5.59
C ARG A 208 1.44 -10.48 -6.88
N GLU A 209 0.12 -10.53 -6.78
CA GLU A 209 -0.77 -10.60 -7.94
C GLU A 209 -0.79 -9.27 -8.70
N VAL A 210 -0.74 -8.14 -7.97
CA VAL A 210 -0.65 -6.80 -8.56
C VAL A 210 0.65 -6.65 -9.36
N VAL A 211 1.80 -6.94 -8.74
CA VAL A 211 3.11 -6.84 -9.41
C VAL A 211 3.18 -7.78 -10.62
N ASN A 212 2.70 -9.02 -10.49
CA ASN A 212 2.64 -9.97 -11.59
C ASN A 212 1.80 -9.46 -12.76
N ALA A 213 0.60 -8.96 -12.51
CA ALA A 213 -0.29 -8.49 -13.58
C ALA A 213 0.35 -7.32 -14.35
N ILE A 214 0.98 -6.37 -13.63
CA ILE A 214 1.66 -5.23 -14.24
C ILE A 214 2.89 -5.68 -15.03
N GLN A 215 3.71 -6.57 -14.47
CA GLN A 215 4.90 -7.08 -15.13
C GLN A 215 4.55 -7.87 -16.42
N HIS A 216 3.55 -8.75 -16.38
CA HIS A 216 3.10 -9.50 -17.56
C HIS A 216 2.61 -8.54 -18.66
N ARG A 217 1.80 -7.55 -18.31
CA ARG A 217 1.32 -6.56 -19.29
C ARG A 217 2.47 -5.79 -19.94
N ARG A 218 3.50 -5.43 -19.15
CA ARG A 218 4.70 -4.75 -19.65
C ARG A 218 5.50 -5.64 -20.60
N LEU A 219 5.69 -6.92 -20.25
CA LEU A 219 6.38 -7.90 -21.09
C LEU A 219 5.65 -8.14 -22.42
N ASP A 220 4.33 -8.27 -22.37
CA ASP A 220 3.49 -8.41 -23.57
C ASP A 220 3.62 -7.20 -24.50
N ALA A 221 3.73 -6.01 -23.95
CA ALA A 221 3.95 -4.76 -24.68
C ALA A 221 5.40 -4.59 -25.16
N LYS A 222 6.34 -5.44 -24.73
CA LYS A 222 7.78 -5.40 -25.05
C LYS A 222 8.42 -4.03 -24.74
N THR A 223 8.01 -3.43 -23.64
CA THR A 223 8.51 -2.10 -23.22
C THR A 223 9.68 -2.24 -22.27
N ALA A 224 10.71 -1.42 -22.46
CA ALA A 224 11.84 -1.19 -21.57
C ALA A 224 12.37 -2.46 -20.86
N PRO A 225 13.07 -3.39 -21.55
CA PRO A 225 13.58 -4.61 -20.93
C PRO A 225 14.59 -4.34 -19.80
N GLU A 226 15.14 -3.14 -19.72
CA GLU A 226 16.01 -2.67 -18.65
C GLU A 226 15.30 -2.65 -17.29
N LEU A 227 13.96 -2.60 -17.28
CA LEU A 227 13.16 -2.67 -16.06
C LEU A 227 12.96 -4.10 -15.53
N ASP A 228 13.28 -5.14 -16.29
CA ASP A 228 13.06 -6.53 -15.87
C ASP A 228 13.74 -6.89 -14.55
N PRO A 229 15.00 -6.52 -14.31
CA PRO A 229 15.64 -6.77 -13.01
C PRO A 229 14.97 -6.03 -11.87
N LEU A 230 14.51 -4.80 -12.10
CA LEU A 230 13.85 -3.99 -11.07
C LEU A 230 12.50 -4.58 -10.65
N TYR A 231 11.71 -5.05 -11.63
CA TYR A 231 10.44 -5.73 -11.33
C TYR A 231 10.65 -7.10 -10.68
N ALA A 232 11.73 -7.81 -11.01
CA ALA A 232 12.08 -9.06 -10.35
C ALA A 232 12.45 -8.82 -8.87
N ASP A 233 13.23 -7.79 -8.58
CA ASP A 233 13.59 -7.37 -7.23
C ASP A 233 12.37 -6.91 -6.43
N LEU A 234 11.52 -6.07 -7.02
CA LEU A 234 10.25 -5.66 -6.42
C LEU A 234 9.36 -6.86 -6.08
N TYR A 235 9.27 -7.85 -6.96
CA TYR A 235 8.51 -9.06 -6.72
C TYR A 235 9.07 -9.88 -5.55
N ASP A 236 10.40 -10.01 -5.46
CA ASP A 236 11.06 -10.66 -4.32
C ASP A 236 10.77 -9.93 -3.01
N HIS A 237 10.81 -8.59 -3.00
CA HIS A 237 10.43 -7.79 -1.84
C HIS A 237 8.98 -8.05 -1.42
N VAL A 238 8.05 -8.12 -2.36
CA VAL A 238 6.64 -8.45 -2.07
C VAL A 238 6.49 -9.83 -1.46
N LEU A 239 7.22 -10.83 -1.97
CA LEU A 239 7.21 -12.18 -1.40
C LEU A 239 7.71 -12.17 0.05
N ARG A 240 8.84 -11.52 0.32
CA ARG A 240 9.43 -11.43 1.65
C ARG A 240 8.51 -10.72 2.64
N ALA A 241 7.88 -9.61 2.25
CA ALA A 241 6.89 -8.91 3.07
C ALA A 241 5.68 -9.81 3.39
N SER A 242 5.22 -10.59 2.41
CA SER A 242 4.12 -11.54 2.57
C SER A 242 4.48 -12.66 3.55
N GLU A 243 5.64 -13.27 3.40
CA GLU A 243 6.14 -14.35 4.27
C GLU A 243 6.30 -13.86 5.71
N TRP A 244 6.88 -12.68 5.90
CA TRP A 244 7.04 -12.11 7.23
C TRP A 244 5.68 -11.80 7.87
N THR A 245 4.74 -11.23 7.12
CA THR A 245 3.36 -10.98 7.59
C THR A 245 2.67 -12.28 8.03
N GLU A 246 2.85 -13.39 7.30
CA GLU A 246 2.30 -14.69 7.68
C GLU A 246 2.99 -15.26 8.94
N SER A 247 4.30 -15.08 9.08
CA SER A 247 5.03 -15.44 10.29
C SER A 247 4.51 -14.70 11.53
N LEU A 248 4.26 -13.40 11.40
CA LEU A 248 3.68 -12.60 12.50
C LEU A 248 2.28 -13.10 12.91
N ARG A 249 1.48 -13.58 11.97
CA ARG A 249 0.18 -14.18 12.28
C ARG A 249 0.33 -15.38 13.23
N ASP A 250 1.30 -16.23 12.95
CA ASP A 250 1.52 -17.44 13.77
C ASP A 250 2.06 -17.03 15.16
N MET A 251 2.94 -16.03 15.24
CA MET A 251 3.45 -15.49 16.51
C MET A 251 2.34 -14.86 17.34
N VAL A 252 1.47 -14.01 16.75
CA VAL A 252 0.32 -13.40 17.46
C VAL A 252 -0.62 -14.48 18.01
N THR A 253 -0.85 -15.54 17.27
CA THR A 253 -1.69 -16.67 17.73
C THR A 253 -1.07 -17.32 18.95
N THR A 254 0.23 -17.59 18.93
CA THR A 254 0.98 -18.18 20.06
C THR A 254 0.94 -17.27 21.29
N VAL A 255 1.15 -15.98 21.12
CA VAL A 255 1.07 -14.99 22.21
C VAL A 255 -0.32 -14.96 22.84
N PHE A 256 -1.36 -15.02 22.03
CA PHE A 256 -2.74 -15.04 22.52
C PHE A 256 -3.05 -16.30 23.32
N GLU A 257 -2.66 -17.49 22.85
CA GLU A 257 -2.84 -18.77 23.54
C GLU A 257 -2.04 -18.80 24.86
N THR A 258 -0.82 -18.30 24.86
CA THR A 258 0.02 -18.18 26.05
C THR A 258 -0.62 -17.28 27.10
N ASN A 259 -1.16 -16.13 26.68
CA ASN A 259 -1.87 -15.20 27.58
C ASN A 259 -3.06 -15.90 28.27
N LEU A 260 -3.89 -16.63 27.51
CA LEU A 260 -5.02 -17.38 28.07
C LEU A 260 -4.54 -18.42 29.07
N SER A 261 -3.53 -19.21 28.75
CA SER A 261 -2.98 -20.26 29.63
C SER A 261 -2.44 -19.69 30.94
N LEU A 262 -1.75 -18.54 30.90
CA LEU A 262 -1.24 -17.86 32.08
C LEU A 262 -2.38 -17.31 32.97
N GLN A 263 -3.46 -16.81 32.37
CA GLN A 263 -4.65 -16.36 33.12
C GLN A 263 -5.33 -17.53 33.84
N ASP A 264 -5.52 -18.66 33.18
CA ASP A 264 -6.12 -19.87 33.78
C ASP A 264 -5.25 -20.39 34.94
N ALA A 265 -3.93 -20.43 34.79
CA ALA A 265 -3.01 -20.84 35.84
C ALA A 265 -3.08 -19.90 37.07
N ARG A 266 -3.22 -18.59 36.87
CA ARG A 266 -3.39 -17.61 37.96
C ARG A 266 -4.73 -17.78 38.68
N LEU A 267 -5.83 -17.95 37.93
CA LEU A 267 -7.16 -18.23 38.51
C LEU A 267 -7.14 -19.49 39.38
N ASN A 268 -6.55 -20.58 38.89
CA ASN A 268 -6.38 -21.81 39.63
C ASN A 268 -5.56 -21.64 40.92
N THR A 269 -4.53 -20.79 40.88
CA THR A 269 -3.70 -20.49 42.06
C THR A 269 -4.47 -19.69 43.09
N VAL A 270 -5.27 -18.69 42.68
CA VAL A 270 -6.15 -17.94 43.58
C VAL A 270 -7.22 -18.81 44.19
N MET A 271 -7.87 -19.68 43.41
CA MET A 271 -8.88 -20.61 43.91
C MET A 271 -8.30 -21.59 44.94
N LYS A 272 -7.09 -22.13 44.72
CA LYS A 272 -6.42 -22.97 45.72
C LYS A 272 -6.12 -22.25 47.04
N LYS A 273 -5.76 -20.96 46.95
CA LYS A 273 -5.53 -20.13 48.19
C LYS A 273 -6.81 -19.79 48.94
N LEU A 274 -7.97 -19.79 48.29
CA LEU A 274 -9.27 -19.51 48.92
C LEU A 274 -9.96 -20.75 49.47
N THR A 275 -9.57 -21.92 49.01
CA THR A 275 -10.20 -23.22 49.38
C THR A 275 -9.34 -24.05 50.33
N GLY A 276 -8.11 -23.68 50.65
CA GLY A 276 -7.22 -24.29 51.63
C GLY A 276 -7.05 -23.42 52.86
#